data_b2519c5e276724a6db9648d442823bc4
#
_entry.id   b2519c5e276724a6db9648d442823bc4
#
_cell.length_a   1.000
_cell.length_b   1.000
_cell.length_c   1.000
_cell.angle_alpha   90.00
_cell.angle_beta   90.00
_cell.angle_gamma   90.00
#
_symmetry.space_group_name_H-M   'P 1'
#
loop_
_entity.id
_entity.type
_entity.pdbx_description
1 polymer ?
#
loop_
_entity_poly.entity_id
_entity_poly.type
_entity_poly.pdbx_seq_one_letter_code
_entity_poly.pdbx_strand_id
1 'polypeptide(L)'
;MTEQPQMPLQGIRVLDLTIWVQGPLAATMLADLGAEVIKVEKPEQGDFSRGVRSLFGQKQELPDGKNLMFEIANRNKKAITLDLRNAEGQKIFHRLIERSEVLVTNLHPNTLREFHVDRETLLAINPQLIYAHATGFGPQGPHAQDPCQDTVGMARSGFMFNTPAADGSPTYPMGALSDVLSGTMLAFGVLAALLSRERSGVTQAVWSSQLSAMMWLQYYNVAQSLNMGKDFDQYDRTTVANPLMNLYRCGDGQWIACGMAVAQRFWSEFCRVLGLEKLEHDPRFRGDTARAANRQELIALLDRAFAAQPRAHWERIFREKGFWFSVVNHINDLPADPQVMSNEYLVELESGLKTVAAPFSLEKTPVPLRKGAPALSQHTEEILQHIGGYSMEEILNLKEKGIVW
;
A
#
# COMPACT_ATOMS: atom_id res chain seq x y z
N MET A 1 -9.97 -28.25 -24.93
CA MET A 1 -9.05 -27.47 -24.04
C MET A 1 -9.72 -26.13 -23.84
N THR A 2 -10.24 -25.84 -22.67
CA THR A 2 -10.76 -24.50 -22.33
C THR A 2 -9.55 -23.57 -22.28
N GLU A 3 -9.49 -22.59 -23.19
CA GLU A 3 -8.48 -21.53 -23.14
C GLU A 3 -8.51 -20.93 -21.75
N GLN A 4 -7.35 -20.85 -21.10
CA GLN A 4 -7.25 -20.12 -19.84
C GLN A 4 -7.59 -18.65 -20.12
N PRO A 5 -8.45 -18.02 -19.32
CA PRO A 5 -8.82 -16.63 -19.53
C PRO A 5 -7.56 -15.76 -19.45
N GLN A 6 -7.45 -14.80 -20.37
CA GLN A 6 -6.34 -13.85 -20.40
C GLN A 6 -6.33 -13.00 -19.12
N MET A 7 -5.13 -12.73 -18.62
CA MET A 7 -4.96 -11.81 -17.49
C MET A 7 -5.42 -10.39 -17.87
N PRO A 8 -5.97 -9.60 -16.92
CA PRO A 8 -6.55 -8.30 -17.22
C PRO A 8 -5.64 -7.32 -17.96
N LEU A 9 -4.34 -7.35 -17.72
CA LEU A 9 -3.35 -6.50 -18.38
C LEU A 9 -2.39 -7.27 -19.29
N GLN A 10 -2.76 -8.48 -19.71
CA GLN A 10 -1.97 -9.24 -20.67
C GLN A 10 -1.83 -8.46 -21.99
N GLY A 11 -0.61 -8.31 -22.48
CA GLY A 11 -0.30 -7.52 -23.67
C GLY A 11 -0.02 -6.04 -23.40
N ILE A 12 -0.21 -5.56 -22.18
CA ILE A 12 0.18 -4.21 -21.75
C ILE A 12 1.63 -4.24 -21.29
N ARG A 13 2.47 -3.38 -21.86
CA ARG A 13 3.86 -3.17 -21.41
C ARG A 13 4.00 -1.89 -20.62
N VAL A 14 4.64 -2.02 -19.46
CA VAL A 14 4.90 -0.94 -18.52
C VAL A 14 6.41 -0.77 -18.35
N LEU A 15 6.94 0.41 -18.61
CA LEU A 15 8.27 0.77 -18.16
C LEU A 15 8.20 1.31 -16.73
N ASP A 16 8.99 0.73 -15.86
CA ASP A 16 9.11 1.10 -14.45
C ASP A 16 10.44 1.84 -14.24
N LEU A 17 10.40 3.18 -14.28
CA LEU A 17 11.53 4.05 -13.98
C LEU A 17 11.35 4.64 -12.58
N THR A 18 11.34 3.76 -11.58
CA THR A 18 11.07 4.12 -10.18
C THR A 18 12.15 3.64 -9.23
N ILE A 19 12.16 4.20 -8.03
CA ILE A 19 13.05 3.83 -6.92
C ILE A 19 12.25 3.73 -5.61
N TRP A 20 12.80 3.05 -4.61
CA TRP A 20 12.25 2.86 -3.27
C TRP A 20 10.97 2.02 -3.24
N VAL A 21 9.84 2.54 -2.77
CA VAL A 21 8.59 1.80 -2.50
C VAL A 21 7.41 2.29 -3.33
N GLN A 22 7.08 3.57 -3.28
CA GLN A 22 5.86 4.16 -3.85
C GLN A 22 5.63 3.79 -5.32
N GLY A 23 6.57 4.16 -6.19
CA GLY A 23 6.49 3.86 -7.63
C GLY A 23 6.65 2.38 -7.94
N PRO A 24 7.68 1.69 -7.36
CA PRO A 24 7.84 0.26 -7.57
C PRO A 24 6.60 -0.55 -7.20
N LEU A 25 5.90 -0.22 -6.11
CA LEU A 25 4.67 -0.91 -5.73
C LEU A 25 3.54 -0.71 -6.75
N ALA A 26 3.38 0.51 -7.28
CA ALA A 26 2.40 0.76 -8.35
C ALA A 26 2.66 -0.13 -9.56
N ALA A 27 3.91 -0.20 -10.01
CA ALA A 27 4.31 -1.06 -11.13
C ALA A 27 4.14 -2.56 -10.81
N THR A 28 4.41 -2.98 -9.57
CA THR A 28 4.18 -4.36 -9.10
C THR A 28 2.70 -4.75 -9.16
N MET A 29 1.79 -3.86 -8.76
CA MET A 29 0.35 -4.14 -8.86
C MET A 29 -0.10 -4.33 -10.31
N LEU A 30 0.49 -3.60 -11.27
CA LEU A 30 0.24 -3.81 -12.69
C LEU A 30 0.83 -5.15 -13.18
N ALA A 31 2.02 -5.53 -12.70
CA ALA A 31 2.62 -6.83 -13.00
C ALA A 31 1.78 -7.99 -12.45
N ASP A 32 1.25 -7.86 -11.24
CA ASP A 32 0.36 -8.85 -10.61
C ASP A 32 -0.93 -9.05 -11.46
N LEU A 33 -1.37 -8.04 -12.19
CA LEU A 33 -2.50 -8.11 -13.12
C LEU A 33 -2.14 -8.63 -14.52
N GLY A 34 -0.89 -9.00 -14.76
CA GLY A 34 -0.43 -9.62 -16.01
C GLY A 34 0.24 -8.68 -17.00
N ALA A 35 0.51 -7.42 -16.63
CA ALA A 35 1.31 -6.53 -17.47
C ALA A 35 2.77 -7.01 -17.56
N GLU A 36 3.40 -6.84 -18.72
CA GLU A 36 4.85 -6.99 -18.86
C GLU A 36 5.54 -5.75 -18.29
N VAL A 37 6.01 -5.83 -17.04
CA VAL A 37 6.67 -4.71 -16.38
C VAL A 37 8.18 -4.84 -16.50
N ILE A 38 8.82 -3.82 -17.07
CA ILE A 38 10.26 -3.73 -17.28
C ILE A 38 10.80 -2.64 -16.36
N LYS A 39 11.49 -3.04 -15.30
CA LYS A 39 12.17 -2.11 -14.40
C LYS A 39 13.48 -1.66 -15.03
N VAL A 40 13.63 -0.34 -15.18
CA VAL A 40 14.83 0.31 -15.69
C VAL A 40 15.63 0.86 -14.51
N GLU A 41 16.86 0.37 -14.36
CA GLU A 41 17.74 0.70 -13.26
C GLU A 41 19.06 1.29 -13.78
N LYS A 42 19.77 2.05 -12.94
CA LYS A 42 21.10 2.49 -13.27
C LYS A 42 22.08 1.32 -13.23
N PRO A 43 23.13 1.29 -14.09
CA PRO A 43 24.18 0.30 -14.01
C PRO A 43 24.85 0.24 -12.60
N GLU A 44 25.47 -0.87 -12.28
CA GLU A 44 26.26 -1.16 -11.06
C GLU A 44 25.49 -1.21 -9.75
N GLN A 45 24.65 -0.23 -9.47
CA GLN A 45 24.00 -0.06 -8.16
C GLN A 45 22.52 -0.42 -8.16
N GLY A 46 21.85 -0.25 -9.31
CA GLY A 46 20.39 -0.44 -9.41
C GLY A 46 19.58 0.56 -8.58
N ASP A 47 18.42 0.10 -8.14
CA ASP A 47 17.55 0.80 -7.21
C ASP A 47 18.21 0.89 -5.82
N PHE A 48 18.11 2.04 -5.17
CA PHE A 48 18.65 2.25 -3.82
C PHE A 48 18.16 1.21 -2.80
N SER A 49 16.93 0.73 -2.94
CA SER A 49 16.36 -0.28 -2.06
C SER A 49 17.10 -1.62 -2.08
N ARG A 50 17.88 -1.93 -3.14
CA ARG A 50 18.73 -3.12 -3.19
C ARG A 50 19.84 -3.11 -2.13
N GLY A 51 20.34 -1.93 -1.74
CA GLY A 51 21.47 -1.74 -0.84
C GLY A 51 21.11 -1.39 0.61
N VAL A 52 19.84 -1.23 0.95
CA VAL A 52 19.40 -0.83 2.30
C VAL A 52 19.58 -1.96 3.30
N ARG A 53 20.58 -1.89 4.16
CA ARG A 53 20.87 -2.94 5.15
C ARG A 53 19.96 -2.87 6.37
N SER A 54 19.54 -1.68 6.76
CA SER A 54 18.69 -1.45 7.93
C SER A 54 17.76 -0.28 7.69
N LEU A 55 16.51 -0.40 8.14
CA LEU A 55 15.52 0.67 8.14
C LEU A 55 14.86 0.73 9.52
N PHE A 56 14.87 1.91 10.16
CA PHE A 56 14.36 2.09 11.53
C PHE A 56 14.88 1.05 12.55
N GLY A 57 16.15 0.69 12.43
CA GLY A 57 16.79 -0.32 13.29
C GLY A 57 16.44 -1.77 12.96
N GLN A 58 15.60 -2.01 11.96
CA GLN A 58 15.24 -3.36 11.52
C GLN A 58 16.11 -3.80 10.34
N LYS A 59 16.67 -5.00 10.42
CA LYS A 59 17.47 -5.60 9.35
C LYS A 59 16.59 -5.84 8.12
N GLN A 60 17.06 -5.43 6.94
CA GLN A 60 16.36 -5.57 5.66
C GLN A 60 16.99 -6.68 4.77
N GLU A 61 18.09 -7.28 5.20
CA GLU A 61 18.77 -8.35 4.47
C GLU A 61 18.16 -9.71 4.80
N LEU A 62 17.73 -10.41 3.76
CA LEU A 62 17.22 -11.77 3.82
C LEU A 62 18.37 -12.80 3.98
N PRO A 63 18.07 -14.05 4.36
CA PRO A 63 19.09 -15.09 4.53
C PRO A 63 19.93 -15.38 3.27
N ASP A 64 19.38 -15.15 2.08
CA ASP A 64 20.04 -15.30 0.78
C ASP A 64 20.83 -14.05 0.33
N GLY A 65 20.94 -13.04 1.19
CA GLY A 65 21.64 -11.79 0.93
C GLY A 65 20.86 -10.75 0.15
N LYS A 66 19.63 -11.06 -0.28
CA LYS A 66 18.75 -10.10 -0.96
C LYS A 66 18.15 -9.11 0.02
N ASN A 67 17.59 -8.04 -0.51
CA ASN A 67 16.96 -7.00 0.30
C ASN A 67 15.43 -7.17 0.33
N LEU A 68 14.86 -7.27 1.53
CA LEU A 68 13.43 -7.47 1.73
C LEU A 68 12.59 -6.36 1.05
N MET A 69 12.98 -5.09 1.20
CA MET A 69 12.24 -3.96 0.62
C MET A 69 12.19 -4.04 -0.90
N PHE A 70 13.33 -4.39 -1.54
CA PHE A 70 13.39 -4.56 -2.98
C PHE A 70 12.54 -5.75 -3.44
N GLU A 71 12.67 -6.89 -2.78
CA GLU A 71 11.98 -8.13 -3.15
C GLU A 71 10.45 -7.98 -3.11
N ILE A 72 9.89 -7.36 -2.06
CA ILE A 72 8.43 -7.20 -1.93
C ILE A 72 7.84 -6.16 -2.91
N ALA A 73 8.63 -5.15 -3.32
CA ALA A 73 8.18 -4.07 -4.19
C ALA A 73 8.46 -4.31 -5.69
N ASN A 74 9.11 -5.45 -6.06
CA ASN A 74 9.53 -5.67 -7.45
C ASN A 74 9.24 -7.09 -7.98
N ARG A 75 8.38 -7.85 -7.30
CA ARG A 75 7.95 -9.18 -7.77
C ARG A 75 7.31 -9.10 -9.17
N ASN A 76 7.38 -10.19 -9.91
CA ASN A 76 6.79 -10.34 -11.25
C ASN A 76 7.33 -9.41 -12.35
N LYS A 77 8.43 -8.67 -12.10
CA LYS A 77 9.03 -7.76 -13.08
C LYS A 77 10.19 -8.40 -13.83
N LYS A 78 10.50 -7.84 -15.00
CA LYS A 78 11.79 -7.95 -15.66
C LYS A 78 12.67 -6.77 -15.26
N ALA A 79 14.01 -6.88 -15.39
CA ALA A 79 14.95 -5.80 -15.10
C ALA A 79 15.98 -5.64 -16.21
N ILE A 80 16.22 -4.37 -16.54
CA ILE A 80 17.27 -3.91 -17.45
C ILE A 80 18.04 -2.77 -16.77
N THR A 81 19.34 -2.65 -17.04
CA THR A 81 20.11 -1.47 -16.64
C THR A 81 20.37 -0.55 -17.82
N LEU A 82 20.21 0.75 -17.61
CA LEU A 82 20.54 1.80 -18.58
C LEU A 82 21.19 2.99 -17.89
N ASP A 83 22.32 3.48 -18.41
CA ASP A 83 22.86 4.78 -18.00
C ASP A 83 22.14 5.91 -18.74
N LEU A 84 21.10 6.47 -18.13
CA LEU A 84 20.32 7.58 -18.68
C LEU A 84 21.04 8.93 -18.67
N ARG A 85 22.23 9.03 -18.06
CA ARG A 85 23.10 10.21 -18.21
C ARG A 85 23.79 10.23 -19.59
N ASN A 86 23.85 9.07 -20.24
CA ASN A 86 24.47 8.90 -21.54
C ASN A 86 23.42 8.96 -22.67
N ALA A 87 23.73 9.68 -23.76
CA ALA A 87 22.83 9.82 -24.90
C ALA A 87 22.49 8.46 -25.58
N GLU A 88 23.37 7.48 -25.55
CA GLU A 88 23.08 6.13 -26.08
C GLU A 88 22.05 5.43 -25.18
N GLY A 89 22.18 5.53 -23.84
CA GLY A 89 21.20 5.00 -22.89
C GLY A 89 19.82 5.66 -23.05
N GLN A 90 19.78 6.99 -23.24
CA GLN A 90 18.54 7.72 -23.53
C GLN A 90 17.87 7.24 -24.82
N LYS A 91 18.63 7.04 -25.90
CA LYS A 91 18.11 6.50 -27.16
C LYS A 91 17.50 5.11 -26.99
N ILE A 92 18.15 4.25 -26.20
CA ILE A 92 17.60 2.93 -25.89
C ILE A 92 16.27 3.09 -25.14
N PHE A 93 16.23 3.92 -24.10
CA PHE A 93 15.01 4.18 -23.33
C PHE A 93 13.89 4.71 -24.22
N HIS A 94 14.17 5.68 -25.09
CA HIS A 94 13.18 6.22 -26.02
C HIS A 94 12.61 5.13 -26.96
N ARG A 95 13.45 4.22 -27.45
CA ARG A 95 13.01 3.09 -28.28
C ARG A 95 12.13 2.10 -27.50
N LEU A 96 12.36 1.91 -26.21
CA LEU A 96 11.47 1.13 -25.36
C LEU A 96 10.14 1.85 -25.13
N ILE A 97 10.13 3.18 -24.99
CA ILE A 97 8.92 4.01 -24.85
C ILE A 97 8.02 3.91 -26.09
N GLU A 98 8.59 3.89 -27.30
CA GLU A 98 7.81 3.71 -28.55
C GLU A 98 6.97 2.43 -28.55
N ARG A 99 7.36 1.44 -27.76
CA ARG A 99 6.76 0.09 -27.69
C ARG A 99 6.10 -0.20 -26.35
N SER A 100 5.79 0.81 -25.58
CA SER A 100 5.20 0.69 -24.26
C SER A 100 3.91 1.48 -24.13
N GLU A 101 2.96 0.95 -23.36
CA GLU A 101 1.66 1.58 -23.12
C GLU A 101 1.70 2.52 -21.92
N VAL A 102 2.56 2.25 -20.95
CA VAL A 102 2.62 2.98 -19.67
C VAL A 102 4.07 3.22 -19.26
N LEU A 103 4.37 4.41 -18.78
CA LEU A 103 5.55 4.68 -17.95
C LEU A 103 5.09 4.97 -16.54
N VAL A 104 5.68 4.29 -15.56
CA VAL A 104 5.56 4.63 -14.14
C VAL A 104 6.88 5.23 -13.67
N THR A 105 6.84 6.41 -13.05
CA THR A 105 8.04 7.04 -12.46
C THR A 105 7.73 7.73 -11.14
N ASN A 106 8.72 7.81 -10.26
CA ASN A 106 8.70 8.64 -9.05
C ASN A 106 9.99 9.47 -8.91
N LEU A 107 10.72 9.62 -10.02
CA LEU A 107 11.92 10.44 -10.02
C LEU A 107 11.55 11.93 -9.95
N HIS A 108 12.47 12.69 -9.36
CA HIS A 108 12.31 14.12 -9.25
C HIS A 108 12.20 14.79 -10.65
N PRO A 109 11.32 15.78 -10.86
CA PRO A 109 11.13 16.42 -12.16
C PRO A 109 12.40 16.98 -12.80
N ASN A 110 13.37 17.47 -12.02
CA ASN A 110 14.66 17.92 -12.56
C ASN A 110 15.45 16.75 -13.16
N THR A 111 15.51 15.62 -12.47
CA THR A 111 16.17 14.39 -12.96
C THR A 111 15.52 13.88 -14.25
N LEU A 112 14.20 13.91 -14.32
CA LEU A 112 13.47 13.51 -15.52
C LEU A 112 13.84 14.39 -16.73
N ARG A 113 13.97 15.72 -16.53
CA ARG A 113 14.42 16.64 -17.58
C ARG A 113 15.88 16.43 -17.97
N GLU A 114 16.75 16.27 -16.98
CA GLU A 114 18.17 15.98 -17.20
C GLU A 114 18.38 14.71 -18.03
N PHE A 115 17.57 13.69 -17.80
CA PHE A 115 17.63 12.41 -18.53
C PHE A 115 16.85 12.41 -19.85
N HIS A 116 16.19 13.50 -20.22
CA HIS A 116 15.29 13.57 -21.37
C HIS A 116 14.19 12.49 -21.35
N VAL A 117 13.65 12.25 -20.17
CA VAL A 117 12.55 11.28 -19.92
C VAL A 117 11.36 11.96 -19.21
N ASP A 118 11.30 13.27 -19.29
CA ASP A 118 10.16 14.07 -18.85
C ASP A 118 8.94 13.83 -19.76
N ARG A 119 7.77 14.20 -19.26
CA ARG A 119 6.49 13.96 -19.93
C ARG A 119 6.44 14.54 -21.36
N GLU A 120 6.92 15.76 -21.57
CA GLU A 120 6.83 16.45 -22.85
C GLU A 120 7.69 15.74 -23.89
N THR A 121 8.92 15.38 -23.52
CA THR A 121 9.84 14.61 -24.38
C THR A 121 9.25 13.27 -24.76
N LEU A 122 8.70 12.52 -23.80
CA LEU A 122 8.21 11.16 -24.07
C LEU A 122 6.89 11.14 -24.84
N LEU A 123 5.99 12.10 -24.61
CA LEU A 123 4.75 12.20 -25.39
C LEU A 123 5.00 12.67 -26.85
N ALA A 124 6.09 13.37 -27.14
CA ALA A 124 6.51 13.64 -28.52
C ALA A 124 6.96 12.36 -29.23
N ILE A 125 7.50 11.38 -28.51
CA ILE A 125 7.93 10.07 -29.05
C ILE A 125 6.73 9.11 -29.18
N ASN A 126 5.93 8.99 -28.10
CA ASN A 126 4.75 8.14 -28.06
C ASN A 126 3.53 8.91 -27.52
N PRO A 127 2.71 9.51 -28.39
CA PRO A 127 1.51 10.24 -28.00
C PRO A 127 0.44 9.39 -27.29
N GLN A 128 0.52 8.06 -27.40
CA GLN A 128 -0.40 7.12 -26.76
C GLN A 128 0.09 6.62 -25.39
N LEU A 129 1.25 7.11 -24.93
CA LEU A 129 1.83 6.73 -23.66
C LEU A 129 1.01 7.29 -22.50
N ILE A 130 0.61 6.43 -21.55
CA ILE A 130 0.09 6.82 -20.25
C ILE A 130 1.28 7.14 -19.35
N TYR A 131 1.49 8.42 -19.06
CA TYR A 131 2.56 8.88 -18.20
C TYR A 131 2.07 8.93 -16.74
N ALA A 132 2.48 7.98 -15.91
CA ALA A 132 2.08 7.85 -14.52
C ALA A 132 3.20 8.31 -13.57
N HIS A 133 2.98 9.39 -12.84
CA HIS A 133 3.99 9.98 -11.96
C HIS A 133 3.55 9.97 -10.49
N ALA A 134 4.29 9.25 -9.67
CA ALA A 134 4.19 9.23 -8.22
C ALA A 134 5.00 10.40 -7.63
N THR A 135 4.39 11.25 -6.82
CA THR A 135 5.01 12.45 -6.25
C THR A 135 4.83 12.49 -4.72
N GLY A 136 5.56 13.38 -4.05
CA GLY A 136 5.34 13.63 -2.62
C GLY A 136 4.10 14.49 -2.36
N PHE A 137 4.03 15.66 -3.03
CA PHE A 137 3.05 16.70 -2.72
C PHE A 137 2.10 17.04 -3.87
N GLY A 138 2.22 16.39 -5.01
CA GLY A 138 1.45 16.66 -6.23
C GLY A 138 2.25 17.47 -7.26
N PRO A 139 1.72 17.57 -8.51
CA PRO A 139 2.44 18.22 -9.62
C PRO A 139 2.40 19.75 -9.58
N GLN A 140 1.61 20.35 -8.70
CA GLN A 140 1.37 21.80 -8.64
C GLN A 140 1.56 22.34 -7.23
N GLY A 141 1.73 23.65 -7.14
CA GLY A 141 1.87 24.36 -5.87
C GLY A 141 3.31 24.60 -5.44
N PRO A 142 3.50 25.33 -4.33
CA PRO A 142 4.83 25.82 -3.90
C PRO A 142 5.80 24.69 -3.50
N HIS A 143 5.29 23.51 -3.21
CA HIS A 143 6.06 22.35 -2.76
C HIS A 143 6.14 21.20 -3.79
N ALA A 144 5.73 21.45 -5.02
CA ALA A 144 5.72 20.41 -6.08
C ALA A 144 7.12 19.86 -6.39
N GLN A 145 8.17 20.65 -6.09
CA GLN A 145 9.57 20.28 -6.33
C GLN A 145 10.31 19.89 -5.03
N ASP A 146 9.62 19.85 -3.89
CA ASP A 146 10.28 19.48 -2.64
C ASP A 146 10.53 17.97 -2.57
N PRO A 147 11.67 17.54 -2.02
CA PRO A 147 11.92 16.13 -1.77
C PRO A 147 10.92 15.58 -0.75
N CYS A 148 10.46 14.37 -0.96
CA CYS A 148 9.51 13.73 -0.08
C CYS A 148 9.85 12.23 0.07
N GLN A 149 9.60 11.74 1.26
CA GLN A 149 9.59 10.31 1.61
C GLN A 149 8.37 10.04 2.47
N ASP A 150 8.08 8.79 2.76
CA ASP A 150 6.89 8.33 3.48
C ASP A 150 6.54 9.20 4.71
N THR A 151 7.49 9.40 5.62
CA THR A 151 7.29 10.21 6.83
C THR A 151 6.87 11.65 6.53
N VAL A 152 7.47 12.25 5.48
CA VAL A 152 7.25 13.66 5.13
C VAL A 152 5.86 13.87 4.52
N GLY A 153 5.46 12.97 3.62
CA GLY A 153 4.11 12.97 3.03
C GLY A 153 3.02 12.76 4.08
N MET A 154 3.26 11.84 5.01
CA MET A 154 2.36 11.55 6.13
C MET A 154 2.24 12.74 7.08
N ALA A 155 3.35 13.35 7.48
CA ALA A 155 3.35 14.49 8.41
C ALA A 155 2.50 15.66 7.91
N ARG A 156 2.62 16.00 6.62
CA ARG A 156 1.88 17.12 6.02
C ARG A 156 0.37 16.88 5.89
N SER A 157 -0.06 15.62 5.89
CA SER A 157 -1.48 15.25 5.74
C SER A 157 -2.32 15.43 7.01
N GLY A 158 -1.70 15.70 8.16
CA GLY A 158 -2.34 15.73 9.47
C GLY A 158 -2.51 14.34 10.12
N PHE A 159 -2.18 13.26 9.42
CA PHE A 159 -2.41 11.88 9.88
C PHE A 159 -1.72 11.55 11.20
N MET A 160 -0.54 12.10 11.45
CA MET A 160 0.24 11.82 12.66
C MET A 160 -0.43 12.30 13.96
N PHE A 161 -1.44 13.16 13.87
CA PHE A 161 -2.25 13.60 15.01
C PHE A 161 -3.54 12.78 15.20
N ASN A 162 -3.83 11.79 14.34
CA ASN A 162 -5.02 10.94 14.53
C ASN A 162 -4.88 10.02 15.77
N THR A 163 -3.67 9.64 16.12
CA THR A 163 -3.35 8.81 17.30
C THR A 163 -2.10 9.38 17.99
N PRO A 164 -2.19 10.54 18.64
CA PRO A 164 -1.04 11.16 19.28
C PRO A 164 -0.55 10.34 20.48
N ALA A 165 0.67 10.60 20.91
CA ALA A 165 1.20 10.07 22.15
C ALA A 165 0.46 10.68 23.37
N ALA A 166 0.66 10.10 24.55
CA ALA A 166 -0.02 10.53 25.77
C ALA A 166 0.26 11.99 26.18
N ASP A 167 1.38 12.55 25.73
CA ASP A 167 1.75 13.96 25.91
C ASP A 167 1.21 14.90 24.82
N GLY A 168 0.40 14.37 23.88
CA GLY A 168 -0.17 15.11 22.76
C GLY A 168 0.76 15.28 21.56
N SER A 169 1.99 14.75 21.62
CA SER A 169 2.90 14.80 20.47
C SER A 169 2.44 13.91 19.31
N PRO A 170 2.73 14.26 18.03
CA PRO A 170 2.39 13.44 16.90
C PRO A 170 3.12 12.10 16.95
N THR A 171 2.46 11.03 16.50
CA THR A 171 3.08 9.71 16.36
C THR A 171 3.36 9.38 14.90
N TYR A 172 4.37 8.54 14.68
CA TYR A 172 4.70 8.01 13.36
C TYR A 172 4.37 6.52 13.31
N PRO A 173 3.21 6.14 12.74
CA PRO A 173 2.91 4.73 12.51
C PRO A 173 3.83 4.17 11.43
N MET A 174 4.61 3.15 11.82
CA MET A 174 5.56 2.46 10.93
C MET A 174 4.84 1.69 9.82
N GLY A 175 5.49 1.49 8.67
CA GLY A 175 4.99 0.60 7.63
C GLY A 175 4.87 1.22 6.24
N ALA A 176 5.55 2.33 5.97
CA ALA A 176 5.55 3.00 4.65
C ALA A 176 4.11 3.31 4.13
N LEU A 177 3.24 3.79 5.03
CA LEU A 177 1.79 3.90 4.75
C LEU A 177 1.49 4.85 3.59
N SER A 178 2.18 6.00 3.53
CA SER A 178 1.95 6.96 2.45
C SER A 178 2.49 6.46 1.11
N ASP A 179 3.61 5.74 1.11
CA ASP A 179 4.17 5.08 -0.07
C ASP A 179 3.21 4.00 -0.59
N VAL A 180 2.78 3.10 0.28
CA VAL A 180 1.89 1.97 -0.08
C VAL A 180 0.57 2.50 -0.63
N LEU A 181 -0.06 3.44 0.05
CA LEU A 181 -1.35 3.94 -0.39
C LEU A 181 -1.24 4.76 -1.69
N SER A 182 -0.26 5.66 -1.78
CA SER A 182 -0.10 6.47 -3.00
C SER A 182 0.33 5.65 -4.21
N GLY A 183 1.15 4.61 -4.03
CA GLY A 183 1.46 3.63 -5.07
C GLY A 183 0.22 2.86 -5.53
N THR A 184 -0.60 2.40 -4.59
CA THR A 184 -1.89 1.75 -4.89
C THR A 184 -2.82 2.66 -5.68
N MET A 185 -2.95 3.94 -5.27
CA MET A 185 -3.77 4.92 -5.98
C MET A 185 -3.22 5.25 -7.36
N LEU A 186 -1.90 5.25 -7.55
CA LEU A 186 -1.29 5.42 -8.86
C LEU A 186 -1.64 4.25 -9.79
N ALA A 187 -1.54 3.02 -9.32
CA ALA A 187 -1.94 1.83 -10.10
C ALA A 187 -3.43 1.88 -10.46
N PHE A 188 -4.30 2.25 -9.53
CA PHE A 188 -5.72 2.47 -9.79
C PHE A 188 -5.95 3.54 -10.86
N GLY A 189 -5.23 4.67 -10.79
CA GLY A 189 -5.29 5.74 -11.78
C GLY A 189 -4.82 5.27 -13.17
N VAL A 190 -3.78 4.44 -13.24
CA VAL A 190 -3.32 3.84 -14.50
C VAL A 190 -4.39 2.93 -15.12
N LEU A 191 -5.06 2.09 -14.32
CA LEU A 191 -6.17 1.26 -14.80
C LEU A 191 -7.32 2.11 -15.35
N ALA A 192 -7.67 3.21 -14.68
CA ALA A 192 -8.68 4.16 -15.16
C ALA A 192 -8.26 4.83 -16.48
N ALA A 193 -6.99 5.20 -16.62
CA ALA A 193 -6.45 5.79 -17.86
C ALA A 193 -6.42 4.79 -19.02
N LEU A 194 -6.04 3.52 -18.77
CA LEU A 194 -6.10 2.44 -19.77
C LEU A 194 -7.54 2.21 -20.24
N LEU A 195 -8.50 2.13 -19.32
CA LEU A 195 -9.91 1.98 -19.65
C LEU A 195 -10.46 3.18 -20.43
N SER A 196 -10.05 4.42 -20.09
CA SER A 196 -10.42 5.63 -20.82
C SER A 196 -9.89 5.57 -22.25
N ARG A 197 -8.62 5.19 -22.43
CA ARG A 197 -8.00 5.03 -23.74
C ARG A 197 -8.71 3.99 -24.60
N GLU A 198 -9.04 2.84 -24.01
CA GLU A 198 -9.75 1.77 -24.71
C GLU A 198 -11.15 2.19 -25.15
N ARG A 199 -11.91 2.88 -24.27
CA ARG A 199 -13.32 3.23 -24.55
C ARG A 199 -13.50 4.47 -25.42
N SER A 200 -12.64 5.45 -25.30
CA SER A 200 -12.81 6.78 -25.91
C SER A 200 -11.60 7.27 -26.72
N GLY A 201 -10.51 6.50 -26.77
CA GLY A 201 -9.25 6.92 -27.40
C GLY A 201 -8.51 8.03 -26.64
N VAL A 202 -9.01 8.45 -25.46
CA VAL A 202 -8.39 9.53 -24.67
C VAL A 202 -7.22 8.99 -23.87
N THR A 203 -6.02 9.42 -24.26
CA THR A 203 -4.79 9.17 -23.51
C THR A 203 -4.52 10.35 -22.59
N GLN A 204 -4.13 10.05 -21.35
CA GLN A 204 -3.91 11.08 -20.34
C GLN A 204 -2.80 10.68 -19.38
N ALA A 205 -2.18 11.67 -18.74
CA ALA A 205 -1.24 11.45 -17.66
C ALA A 205 -1.98 11.19 -16.33
N VAL A 206 -1.32 10.49 -15.43
CA VAL A 206 -1.83 10.14 -14.10
C VAL A 206 -0.85 10.63 -13.03
N TRP A 207 -1.36 11.29 -12.00
CA TRP A 207 -0.58 11.67 -10.83
C TRP A 207 -1.21 11.12 -9.57
N SER A 208 -0.38 10.60 -8.69
CA SER A 208 -0.71 10.33 -7.30
C SER A 208 0.35 10.93 -6.39
N SER A 209 -0.04 11.45 -5.23
CA SER A 209 0.93 11.95 -4.27
C SER A 209 0.74 11.32 -2.90
N GLN A 210 1.83 11.23 -2.13
CA GLN A 210 1.78 10.78 -0.75
C GLN A 210 0.80 11.64 0.06
N LEU A 211 0.84 12.96 -0.12
CA LEU A 211 -0.08 13.88 0.55
C LEU A 211 -1.55 13.59 0.21
N SER A 212 -1.90 13.53 -1.09
CA SER A 212 -3.30 13.32 -1.50
C SER A 212 -3.82 11.94 -1.08
N ALA A 213 -2.99 10.91 -1.15
CA ALA A 213 -3.36 9.58 -0.72
C ALA A 213 -3.63 9.52 0.79
N MET A 214 -2.78 10.15 1.60
CA MET A 214 -3.00 10.21 3.04
C MET A 214 -4.21 11.07 3.44
N MET A 215 -4.55 12.12 2.68
CA MET A 215 -5.81 12.85 2.85
C MET A 215 -7.00 11.96 2.47
N TRP A 216 -6.89 11.17 1.42
CA TRP A 216 -7.92 10.21 1.03
C TRP A 216 -8.12 9.09 2.06
N LEU A 217 -7.06 8.57 2.68
CA LEU A 217 -7.15 7.58 3.75
C LEU A 217 -8.03 8.06 4.91
N GLN A 218 -7.94 9.34 5.22
CA GLN A 218 -8.71 9.98 6.30
C GLN A 218 -9.83 10.91 5.76
N TYR A 219 -10.41 10.57 4.58
CA TYR A 219 -11.38 11.45 3.91
C TYR A 219 -12.54 11.87 4.81
N TYR A 220 -12.99 10.97 5.70
CA TYR A 220 -14.06 11.27 6.66
C TYR A 220 -13.64 12.36 7.65
N ASN A 221 -12.47 12.25 8.26
CA ASN A 221 -11.93 13.22 9.20
C ASN A 221 -11.71 14.58 8.53
N VAL A 222 -11.13 14.56 7.33
CA VAL A 222 -10.92 15.77 6.52
C VAL A 222 -12.27 16.43 6.18
N ALA A 223 -13.24 15.65 5.69
CA ALA A 223 -14.57 16.17 5.37
C ALA A 223 -15.29 16.74 6.60
N GLN A 224 -15.17 16.09 7.75
CA GLN A 224 -15.74 16.60 9.00
C GLN A 224 -15.09 17.92 9.41
N SER A 225 -13.77 18.01 9.39
CA SER A 225 -13.03 19.23 9.72
C SER A 225 -13.45 20.39 8.82
N LEU A 226 -13.53 20.16 7.50
CA LEU A 226 -13.93 21.18 6.52
C LEU A 226 -15.37 21.69 6.72
N ASN A 227 -16.29 20.81 7.11
CA ASN A 227 -17.71 21.17 7.23
C ASN A 227 -18.14 21.59 8.64
N MET A 228 -17.42 21.11 9.68
CA MET A 228 -17.74 21.41 11.08
C MET A 228 -16.83 22.49 11.68
N GLY A 229 -15.75 22.88 10.99
CA GLY A 229 -14.81 23.91 11.41
C GLY A 229 -13.97 23.52 12.63
N LYS A 230 -13.82 22.22 12.91
CA LYS A 230 -13.02 21.71 14.02
C LYS A 230 -12.34 20.40 13.64
N ASP A 231 -11.21 20.13 14.27
CA ASP A 231 -10.53 18.84 14.13
C ASP A 231 -11.38 17.69 14.67
N PHE A 232 -11.07 16.50 14.20
CA PHE A 232 -11.68 15.26 14.68
C PHE A 232 -11.24 15.00 16.13
N ASP A 233 -12.20 14.64 16.99
CA ASP A 233 -11.89 14.28 18.37
C ASP A 233 -11.04 12.99 18.39
N GLN A 234 -9.93 13.04 19.14
CA GLN A 234 -9.03 11.90 19.25
C GLN A 234 -9.69 10.75 20.01
N TYR A 235 -9.43 9.52 19.58
CA TYR A 235 -9.90 8.35 20.28
C TYR A 235 -9.17 8.18 21.62
N ASP A 236 -9.93 8.28 22.69
CA ASP A 236 -9.51 7.89 24.05
C ASP A 236 -10.45 6.78 24.55
N ARG A 237 -9.92 5.58 24.70
CA ARG A 237 -10.69 4.42 25.11
C ARG A 237 -11.38 4.60 26.47
N THR A 238 -10.90 5.50 27.34
CA THR A 238 -11.45 5.75 28.68
C THR A 238 -12.62 6.73 28.66
N THR A 239 -12.81 7.46 27.56
CA THR A 239 -13.83 8.51 27.41
C THR A 239 -14.67 8.39 26.14
N VAL A 240 -14.55 7.27 25.40
CA VAL A 240 -15.32 7.05 24.18
C VAL A 240 -16.82 7.13 24.46
N ALA A 241 -17.56 7.86 23.59
CA ALA A 241 -18.97 8.12 23.79
C ALA A 241 -19.87 6.86 23.77
N ASN A 242 -19.51 5.86 22.96
CA ASN A 242 -20.19 4.56 22.95
C ASN A 242 -19.26 3.46 23.49
N PRO A 243 -19.40 3.04 24.75
CA PRO A 243 -18.58 1.98 25.34
C PRO A 243 -18.68 0.62 24.65
N LEU A 244 -19.72 0.38 23.81
CA LEU A 244 -19.84 -0.81 23.00
C LEU A 244 -19.07 -0.72 21.65
N MET A 245 -18.45 0.43 21.38
CA MET A 245 -17.47 0.65 20.31
C MET A 245 -16.11 0.99 20.93
N ASN A 246 -15.46 0.01 21.54
CA ASN A 246 -14.28 0.24 22.34
C ASN A 246 -13.38 -1.00 22.37
N LEU A 247 -12.18 -0.84 22.93
CA LEU A 247 -11.19 -1.89 23.11
C LEU A 247 -11.16 -2.33 24.57
N TYR A 248 -11.20 -3.63 24.83
CA TYR A 248 -11.17 -4.20 26.18
C TYR A 248 -10.06 -5.23 26.34
N ARG A 249 -9.35 -5.16 27.48
CA ARG A 249 -8.30 -6.10 27.80
C ARG A 249 -8.90 -7.29 28.55
N CYS A 250 -8.63 -8.50 28.06
CA CYS A 250 -9.08 -9.75 28.63
C CYS A 250 -8.15 -10.26 29.73
N GLY A 251 -8.60 -11.28 30.49
CA GLY A 251 -7.88 -11.82 31.63
C GLY A 251 -6.52 -12.45 31.30
N ASP A 252 -6.29 -12.86 30.07
CA ASP A 252 -5.02 -13.34 29.54
C ASP A 252 -4.10 -12.24 29.00
N GLY A 253 -4.50 -10.96 29.15
CA GLY A 253 -3.75 -9.81 28.68
C GLY A 253 -3.95 -9.47 27.21
N GLN A 254 -4.68 -10.31 26.46
CA GLN A 254 -5.03 -10.07 25.06
C GLN A 254 -6.18 -9.06 24.96
N TRP A 255 -6.43 -8.55 23.74
CA TRP A 255 -7.43 -7.52 23.52
C TRP A 255 -8.55 -7.97 22.58
N ILE A 256 -9.74 -7.46 22.84
CA ILE A 256 -10.91 -7.60 21.97
C ILE A 256 -11.42 -6.20 21.60
N ALA A 257 -11.81 -6.03 20.34
CA ALA A 257 -12.44 -4.82 19.82
C ALA A 257 -13.93 -5.05 19.66
N CYS A 258 -14.73 -4.28 20.35
CA CYS A 258 -16.19 -4.23 20.20
C CYS A 258 -16.54 -3.15 19.17
N GLY A 259 -17.42 -3.47 18.20
CA GLY A 259 -17.81 -2.60 17.10
C GLY A 259 -19.32 -2.34 17.01
N MET A 260 -20.05 -2.43 18.12
CA MET A 260 -21.50 -2.35 18.15
C MET A 260 -22.00 -0.89 18.07
N ALA A 261 -21.99 -0.32 16.87
CA ALA A 261 -22.38 1.07 16.63
C ALA A 261 -23.84 1.38 17.05
N VAL A 262 -24.75 0.41 16.92
CA VAL A 262 -26.15 0.51 17.38
C VAL A 262 -26.26 -0.15 18.75
N ALA A 263 -25.68 0.49 19.76
CA ALA A 263 -25.48 -0.11 21.10
C ALA A 263 -26.79 -0.60 21.73
N GLN A 264 -27.89 0.14 21.56
CA GLN A 264 -29.18 -0.22 22.17
C GLN A 264 -29.68 -1.61 21.72
N ARG A 265 -29.41 -2.00 20.48
CA ARG A 265 -29.79 -3.33 19.95
C ARG A 265 -29.14 -4.49 20.72
N PHE A 266 -27.93 -4.29 21.20
CA PHE A 266 -27.12 -5.33 21.83
C PHE A 266 -27.13 -5.25 23.36
N TRP A 267 -27.60 -4.13 23.95
CA TRP A 267 -27.37 -3.77 25.34
C TRP A 267 -27.81 -4.83 26.35
N SER A 268 -29.05 -5.32 26.23
CA SER A 268 -29.61 -6.32 27.16
C SER A 268 -28.79 -7.61 27.16
N GLU A 269 -28.55 -8.19 25.96
CA GLU A 269 -27.79 -9.43 25.85
C GLU A 269 -26.32 -9.24 26.20
N PHE A 270 -25.75 -8.07 25.91
CA PHE A 270 -24.38 -7.73 26.28
C PHE A 270 -24.20 -7.68 27.80
N CYS A 271 -25.12 -7.07 28.52
CA CYS A 271 -25.12 -7.07 29.99
C CYS A 271 -25.20 -8.50 30.53
N ARG A 272 -26.06 -9.35 29.96
CA ARG A 272 -26.24 -10.73 30.39
C ARG A 272 -24.99 -11.57 30.19
N VAL A 273 -24.38 -11.48 29.02
CA VAL A 273 -23.17 -12.21 28.67
C VAL A 273 -21.99 -11.84 29.57
N LEU A 274 -21.92 -10.57 29.98
CA LEU A 274 -20.86 -10.07 30.86
C LEU A 274 -21.13 -10.29 32.37
N GLY A 275 -22.29 -10.88 32.75
CA GLY A 275 -22.69 -11.02 34.16
C GLY A 275 -23.01 -9.69 34.82
N LEU A 276 -23.48 -8.73 34.05
CA LEU A 276 -23.79 -7.36 34.46
C LEU A 276 -25.28 -7.03 34.30
N GLU A 277 -26.17 -8.00 34.50
CA GLU A 277 -27.62 -7.88 34.23
C GLU A 277 -28.26 -6.67 34.91
N LYS A 278 -27.73 -6.31 36.09
CA LYS A 278 -28.25 -5.14 36.84
C LYS A 278 -28.09 -3.82 36.09
N LEU A 279 -27.12 -3.74 35.19
CA LEU A 279 -26.88 -2.53 34.37
C LEU A 279 -27.95 -2.33 33.28
N GLU A 280 -28.68 -3.39 32.90
CA GLU A 280 -29.71 -3.31 31.88
C GLU A 280 -30.79 -2.29 32.23
N HIS A 281 -31.20 -2.24 33.49
CA HIS A 281 -32.24 -1.39 33.99
C HIS A 281 -31.73 -0.20 34.82
N ASP A 282 -30.43 -0.03 34.95
CA ASP A 282 -29.84 1.08 35.70
C ASP A 282 -30.07 2.40 34.92
N PRO A 283 -30.73 3.40 35.55
CA PRO A 283 -31.01 4.68 34.89
C PRO A 283 -29.78 5.38 34.33
N ARG A 284 -28.59 5.16 34.91
CA ARG A 284 -27.32 5.73 34.44
C ARG A 284 -26.89 5.19 33.07
N PHE A 285 -27.37 4.00 32.68
CA PHE A 285 -26.95 3.31 31.46
C PHE A 285 -28.14 3.01 30.50
N ARG A 286 -29.32 3.50 30.85
CA ARG A 286 -30.52 3.29 30.05
C ARG A 286 -30.55 4.22 28.83
N GLY A 287 -30.18 3.68 27.67
CA GLY A 287 -30.10 4.40 26.40
C GLY A 287 -28.73 5.04 26.12
N ASP A 288 -28.50 5.36 24.87
CA ASP A 288 -27.18 5.81 24.38
C ASP A 288 -26.70 7.09 25.05
N THR A 289 -27.61 8.07 25.24
CA THR A 289 -27.28 9.36 25.88
C THR A 289 -26.84 9.17 27.34
N ALA A 290 -27.55 8.32 28.09
CA ALA A 290 -27.23 8.06 29.48
C ALA A 290 -25.88 7.30 29.60
N ARG A 291 -25.64 6.33 28.73
CA ARG A 291 -24.33 5.62 28.65
C ARG A 291 -23.20 6.57 28.29
N ALA A 292 -23.40 7.46 27.34
CA ALA A 292 -22.39 8.46 26.96
C ALA A 292 -22.08 9.43 28.12
N ALA A 293 -23.09 9.86 28.89
CA ALA A 293 -22.93 10.73 30.05
C ALA A 293 -22.13 10.04 31.19
N ASN A 294 -22.36 8.75 31.39
CA ASN A 294 -21.73 7.93 32.45
C ASN A 294 -20.66 6.97 31.91
N ARG A 295 -20.06 7.29 30.74
CA ARG A 295 -19.17 6.40 30.01
C ARG A 295 -17.96 5.91 30.79
N GLN A 296 -17.32 6.78 31.57
CA GLN A 296 -16.14 6.41 32.34
C GLN A 296 -16.43 5.32 33.39
N GLU A 297 -17.53 5.47 34.11
CA GLU A 297 -17.99 4.46 35.08
C GLU A 297 -18.34 3.14 34.38
N LEU A 298 -19.08 3.23 33.26
CA LEU A 298 -19.45 2.06 32.46
C LEU A 298 -18.22 1.33 31.92
N ILE A 299 -17.28 2.06 31.33
CA ILE A 299 -16.03 1.48 30.82
C ILE A 299 -15.26 0.76 31.94
N ALA A 300 -15.16 1.36 33.14
CA ALA A 300 -14.50 0.71 34.27
C ALA A 300 -15.21 -0.58 34.74
N LEU A 301 -16.54 -0.64 34.62
CA LEU A 301 -17.32 -1.86 34.91
C LEU A 301 -17.04 -2.93 33.83
N LEU A 302 -17.05 -2.54 32.55
CA LEU A 302 -16.77 -3.44 31.43
C LEU A 302 -15.31 -3.95 31.47
N ASP A 303 -14.34 -3.11 31.79
CA ASP A 303 -12.93 -3.53 31.94
C ASP A 303 -12.80 -4.66 32.95
N ARG A 304 -13.48 -4.55 34.11
CA ARG A 304 -13.47 -5.61 35.12
C ARG A 304 -14.12 -6.90 34.62
N ALA A 305 -15.24 -6.79 33.91
CA ALA A 305 -15.92 -7.94 33.35
C ALA A 305 -15.05 -8.66 32.30
N PHE A 306 -14.47 -7.92 31.37
CA PHE A 306 -13.59 -8.50 30.35
C PHE A 306 -12.34 -9.14 30.97
N ALA A 307 -11.76 -8.54 32.00
CA ALA A 307 -10.59 -9.06 32.69
C ALA A 307 -10.86 -10.36 33.46
N ALA A 308 -12.13 -10.74 33.69
CA ALA A 308 -12.49 -11.96 34.42
C ALA A 308 -12.28 -13.25 33.60
N GLN A 309 -12.18 -13.16 32.26
CA GLN A 309 -12.06 -14.31 31.36
C GLN A 309 -11.02 -14.07 30.28
N PRO A 310 -10.39 -15.13 29.71
CA PRO A 310 -9.46 -15.00 28.62
C PRO A 310 -10.18 -14.61 27.30
N ARG A 311 -9.44 -14.04 26.34
CA ARG A 311 -9.97 -13.59 25.03
C ARG A 311 -10.77 -14.67 24.30
N ALA A 312 -10.29 -15.91 24.29
CA ALA A 312 -10.96 -17.04 23.63
C ALA A 312 -12.37 -17.32 24.18
N HIS A 313 -12.62 -17.07 25.49
CA HIS A 313 -13.94 -17.18 26.09
C HIS A 313 -14.91 -16.16 25.49
N TRP A 314 -14.49 -14.89 25.41
CA TRP A 314 -15.30 -13.82 24.85
C TRP A 314 -15.54 -13.99 23.37
N GLU A 315 -14.52 -14.38 22.62
CA GLU A 315 -14.62 -14.65 21.19
C GLU A 315 -15.69 -15.69 20.88
N ARG A 316 -15.70 -16.83 21.61
CA ARG A 316 -16.69 -17.88 21.42
C ARG A 316 -18.10 -17.37 21.70
N ILE A 317 -18.34 -16.74 22.86
CA ILE A 317 -19.67 -16.28 23.26
C ILE A 317 -20.17 -15.15 22.36
N PHE A 318 -19.30 -14.21 22.01
CA PHE A 318 -19.69 -13.08 21.14
C PHE A 318 -20.06 -13.56 19.74
N ARG A 319 -19.35 -14.56 19.22
CA ARG A 319 -19.68 -15.21 17.96
C ARG A 319 -21.03 -15.94 18.01
N GLU A 320 -21.28 -16.71 19.05
CA GLU A 320 -22.55 -17.40 19.28
C GLU A 320 -23.74 -16.45 19.37
N LYS A 321 -23.55 -15.26 19.96
CA LYS A 321 -24.57 -14.23 20.15
C LYS A 321 -24.68 -13.23 18.99
N GLY A 322 -23.84 -13.33 17.98
CA GLY A 322 -23.86 -12.44 16.82
C GLY A 322 -23.48 -11.00 17.15
N PHE A 323 -22.65 -10.78 18.17
CA PHE A 323 -22.10 -9.45 18.46
C PHE A 323 -21.09 -9.02 17.39
N TRP A 324 -20.96 -7.71 17.19
CA TRP A 324 -19.99 -7.14 16.30
C TRP A 324 -18.68 -6.91 17.05
N PHE A 325 -17.72 -7.74 16.80
CA PHE A 325 -16.43 -7.70 17.45
C PHE A 325 -15.32 -8.29 16.57
N SER A 326 -14.09 -8.06 16.97
CA SER A 326 -12.92 -8.78 16.48
C SER A 326 -11.88 -8.95 17.57
N VAL A 327 -11.02 -9.94 17.42
CA VAL A 327 -9.79 -10.05 18.20
C VAL A 327 -8.79 -9.01 17.70
N VAL A 328 -7.95 -8.47 18.59
CA VAL A 328 -6.85 -7.59 18.20
C VAL A 328 -5.60 -8.44 18.11
N ASN A 329 -5.14 -8.66 16.87
CA ASN A 329 -3.96 -9.45 16.57
C ASN A 329 -2.69 -8.61 16.52
N HIS A 330 -1.56 -9.20 16.86
CA HIS A 330 -0.26 -8.72 16.42
C HIS A 330 0.03 -9.18 14.99
N ILE A 331 0.94 -8.53 14.28
CA ILE A 331 1.31 -8.92 12.91
C ILE A 331 1.81 -10.38 12.86
N ASN A 332 2.51 -10.83 13.90
CA ASN A 332 3.01 -12.20 14.00
C ASN A 332 1.91 -13.26 14.20
N ASP A 333 0.69 -12.86 14.53
CA ASP A 333 -0.44 -13.78 14.69
C ASP A 333 -1.11 -14.09 13.35
N LEU A 334 -0.94 -13.23 12.34
CA LEU A 334 -1.61 -13.33 11.04
C LEU A 334 -1.37 -14.67 10.31
N PRO A 335 -0.14 -15.24 10.31
CA PRO A 335 0.08 -16.54 9.67
C PRO A 335 -0.67 -17.72 10.31
N ALA A 336 -1.15 -17.57 11.55
CA ALA A 336 -1.94 -18.58 12.25
C ALA A 336 -3.46 -18.25 12.27
N ASP A 337 -3.87 -17.09 11.76
CA ASP A 337 -5.27 -16.67 11.73
C ASP A 337 -6.04 -17.45 10.64
N PRO A 338 -7.08 -18.24 11.02
CA PRO A 338 -7.83 -19.04 10.05
C PRO A 338 -8.51 -18.21 8.95
N GLN A 339 -8.93 -16.96 9.26
CA GLN A 339 -9.57 -16.08 8.29
C GLN A 339 -8.56 -15.58 7.26
N VAL A 340 -7.33 -15.27 7.68
CA VAL A 340 -6.22 -14.87 6.82
C VAL A 340 -5.83 -16.02 5.90
N MET A 341 -5.67 -17.22 6.47
CA MET A 341 -5.25 -18.41 5.73
C MET A 341 -6.31 -18.90 4.74
N SER A 342 -7.59 -18.90 5.13
CA SER A 342 -8.69 -19.34 4.25
C SER A 342 -8.92 -18.43 3.04
N ASN A 343 -8.48 -17.18 3.13
CA ASN A 343 -8.56 -16.22 2.02
C ASN A 343 -7.24 -16.07 1.24
N GLU A 344 -6.22 -16.83 1.60
CA GLU A 344 -4.90 -16.78 0.94
C GLU A 344 -4.31 -15.36 0.88
N TYR A 345 -4.51 -14.55 1.95
CA TYR A 345 -3.98 -13.18 2.02
C TYR A 345 -2.47 -13.14 2.19
N LEU A 346 -1.86 -14.26 2.59
CA LEU A 346 -0.41 -14.45 2.65
C LEU A 346 -0.01 -15.50 1.62
N VAL A 347 1.07 -15.22 0.89
CA VAL A 347 1.57 -16.06 -0.19
C VAL A 347 3.06 -16.29 -0.07
N GLU A 348 3.52 -17.41 -0.62
CA GLU A 348 4.93 -17.70 -0.79
C GLU A 348 5.26 -17.69 -2.29
N LEU A 349 6.23 -16.88 -2.68
CA LEU A 349 6.70 -16.77 -4.06
C LEU A 349 7.63 -17.95 -4.41
N GLU A 350 7.87 -18.20 -5.71
CA GLU A 350 8.83 -19.21 -6.19
C GLU A 350 10.24 -19.02 -5.60
N SER A 351 10.59 -17.80 -5.21
CA SER A 351 11.85 -17.49 -4.52
C SER A 351 11.89 -17.91 -3.05
N GLY A 352 10.80 -18.46 -2.49
CA GLY A 352 10.65 -18.74 -1.06
C GLY A 352 10.31 -17.51 -0.20
N LEU A 353 10.18 -16.32 -0.81
CA LEU A 353 9.77 -15.10 -0.09
C LEU A 353 8.30 -15.18 0.29
N LYS A 354 8.00 -14.98 1.56
CA LYS A 354 6.63 -14.84 2.07
C LYS A 354 6.21 -13.37 2.08
N THR A 355 5.04 -13.08 1.55
CA THR A 355 4.53 -11.71 1.42
C THR A 355 3.00 -11.68 1.43
N VAL A 356 2.43 -10.48 1.38
CA VAL A 356 0.98 -10.29 1.22
C VAL A 356 0.58 -10.50 -0.24
N ALA A 357 -0.59 -11.11 -0.45
CA ALA A 357 -1.23 -11.23 -1.75
C ALA A 357 -1.69 -9.84 -2.27
N ALA A 358 -2.17 -9.79 -3.51
CA ALA A 358 -2.90 -8.62 -3.98
C ALA A 358 -4.12 -8.37 -3.09
N PRO A 359 -4.48 -7.09 -2.79
CA PRO A 359 -5.57 -6.77 -1.85
C PRO A 359 -6.97 -7.00 -2.46
N PHE A 360 -7.07 -7.75 -3.53
CA PHE A 360 -8.31 -8.16 -4.19
C PHE A 360 -8.11 -9.51 -4.88
N SER A 361 -9.20 -10.21 -5.17
CA SER A 361 -9.23 -11.44 -5.94
C SER A 361 -10.14 -11.30 -7.16
N LEU A 362 -9.78 -11.97 -8.25
CA LEU A 362 -10.58 -12.08 -9.45
C LEU A 362 -10.98 -13.56 -9.63
N GLU A 363 -12.28 -13.83 -9.70
CA GLU A 363 -12.82 -15.20 -9.74
C GLU A 363 -12.28 -16.04 -10.92
N LYS A 364 -12.20 -15.43 -12.10
CA LYS A 364 -11.85 -16.15 -13.34
C LYS A 364 -10.41 -15.97 -13.78
N THR A 365 -9.75 -14.90 -13.32
CA THR A 365 -8.37 -14.60 -13.63
C THR A 365 -7.62 -14.35 -12.33
N PRO A 366 -7.39 -15.40 -11.51
CA PRO A 366 -6.71 -15.24 -10.23
C PRO A 366 -5.31 -14.66 -10.47
N VAL A 367 -4.93 -13.73 -9.61
CA VAL A 367 -3.64 -13.04 -9.68
C VAL A 367 -2.50 -14.04 -9.40
N PRO A 368 -1.66 -14.39 -10.39
CA PRO A 368 -0.57 -15.34 -10.17
C PRO A 368 0.62 -14.62 -9.53
N LEU A 369 0.72 -14.65 -8.23
CA LEU A 369 1.89 -14.19 -7.51
C LEU A 369 2.95 -15.31 -7.51
N ARG A 370 3.79 -15.39 -8.55
CA ARG A 370 4.69 -16.54 -8.70
C ARG A 370 6.16 -16.17 -8.63
N LYS A 371 6.57 -15.11 -9.33
CA LYS A 371 8.00 -14.78 -9.48
C LYS A 371 8.47 -13.80 -8.41
N GLY A 372 9.64 -14.04 -7.87
CA GLY A 372 10.36 -13.05 -7.06
C GLY A 372 10.77 -11.82 -7.87
N ALA A 373 11.42 -10.88 -7.21
CA ALA A 373 12.01 -9.73 -7.89
C ALA A 373 13.19 -10.17 -8.77
N PRO A 374 13.43 -9.48 -9.90
CA PRO A 374 14.55 -9.82 -10.78
C PRO A 374 15.89 -9.43 -10.17
N ALA A 375 16.94 -10.18 -10.48
CA ALA A 375 18.31 -9.73 -10.26
C ALA A 375 18.63 -8.49 -11.11
N LEU A 376 19.63 -7.73 -10.70
CA LEU A 376 20.09 -6.57 -11.48
C LEU A 376 20.52 -7.04 -12.87
N SER A 377 20.08 -6.34 -13.91
CA SER A 377 20.36 -6.63 -15.34
C SER A 377 19.84 -7.98 -15.86
N GLN A 378 19.07 -8.73 -15.10
CA GLN A 378 18.72 -10.13 -15.40
C GLN A 378 18.16 -10.32 -16.83
N HIS A 379 17.47 -9.33 -17.39
CA HIS A 379 16.77 -9.44 -18.67
C HIS A 379 17.29 -8.44 -19.71
N THR A 380 18.46 -7.85 -19.50
CA THR A 380 19.01 -6.79 -20.38
C THR A 380 19.16 -7.28 -21.81
N GLU A 381 19.78 -8.42 -22.05
CA GLU A 381 19.98 -8.96 -23.40
C GLU A 381 18.66 -9.30 -24.09
N GLU A 382 17.78 -10.02 -23.39
CA GLU A 382 16.44 -10.38 -23.89
C GLU A 382 15.64 -9.14 -24.31
N ILE A 383 15.59 -8.12 -23.45
CA ILE A 383 14.82 -6.90 -23.72
C ILE A 383 15.42 -6.11 -24.88
N LEU A 384 16.72 -5.95 -24.91
CA LEU A 384 17.40 -5.22 -25.98
C LEU A 384 17.24 -5.91 -27.34
N GLN A 385 17.31 -7.24 -27.40
CA GLN A 385 17.11 -7.98 -28.64
C GLN A 385 15.64 -7.93 -29.10
N HIS A 386 14.71 -8.35 -28.24
CA HIS A 386 13.32 -8.57 -28.65
C HIS A 386 12.49 -7.29 -28.72
N ILE A 387 12.77 -6.32 -27.86
CA ILE A 387 12.02 -5.05 -27.80
C ILE A 387 12.85 -3.92 -28.39
N GLY A 388 14.12 -3.82 -28.03
CA GLY A 388 15.04 -2.79 -28.53
C GLY A 388 15.44 -2.98 -29.98
N GLY A 389 15.44 -4.22 -30.51
CA GLY A 389 15.86 -4.53 -31.87
C GLY A 389 17.38 -4.44 -32.07
N TYR A 390 18.17 -4.62 -31.00
CA TYR A 390 19.64 -4.63 -31.05
C TYR A 390 20.16 -6.02 -31.33
N SER A 391 21.23 -6.11 -32.14
CA SER A 391 22.00 -7.34 -32.33
C SER A 391 22.83 -7.65 -31.08
N MET A 392 23.29 -8.90 -30.93
CA MET A 392 24.19 -9.27 -29.83
C MET A 392 25.51 -8.49 -29.87
N GLU A 393 26.05 -8.20 -31.05
CA GLU A 393 27.28 -7.41 -31.23
C GLU A 393 27.09 -5.97 -30.71
N GLU A 394 25.97 -5.34 -31.02
CA GLU A 394 25.63 -4.02 -30.51
C GLU A 394 25.48 -4.04 -29.00
N ILE A 395 24.82 -5.07 -28.42
CA ILE A 395 24.66 -5.22 -26.97
C ILE A 395 26.00 -5.37 -26.28
N LEU A 396 26.93 -6.17 -26.81
CA LEU A 396 28.27 -6.33 -26.27
C LEU A 396 29.04 -5.00 -26.27
N ASN A 397 28.96 -4.23 -27.35
CA ASN A 397 29.55 -2.89 -27.43
C ASN A 397 28.93 -1.93 -26.38
N LEU A 398 27.61 -1.99 -26.14
CA LEU A 398 26.96 -1.20 -25.09
C LEU A 398 27.43 -1.60 -23.69
N LYS A 399 27.68 -2.88 -23.44
CA LYS A 399 28.25 -3.38 -22.19
C LYS A 399 29.71 -2.90 -22.00
N GLU A 400 30.54 -3.00 -23.03
CA GLU A 400 31.92 -2.49 -23.02
C GLU A 400 32.01 -1.01 -22.69
N LYS A 401 31.05 -0.21 -23.18
CA LYS A 401 30.90 1.22 -22.88
C LYS A 401 30.28 1.51 -21.50
N GLY A 402 29.81 0.50 -20.78
CA GLY A 402 29.14 0.68 -19.49
C GLY A 402 27.74 1.31 -19.59
N ILE A 403 27.12 1.31 -20.77
CA ILE A 403 25.77 1.84 -20.99
C ILE A 403 24.72 0.90 -20.42
N VAL A 404 24.97 -0.40 -20.53
CA VAL A 404 24.16 -1.51 -19.97
C VAL A 404 25.06 -2.54 -19.28
N TRP A 405 24.46 -3.39 -18.45
CA TRP A 405 25.16 -4.49 -17.75
C TRP A 405 24.56 -5.84 -18.11
#